data_80bb8ac1d1225890931ee3692e6a4d7f
#
_entry.id   80bb8ac1d1225890931ee3692e6a4d7f
#
_cell.length_a   1.000
_cell.length_b   1.000
_cell.length_c   1.000
_cell.angle_alpha   90.00
_cell.angle_beta   90.00
_cell.angle_gamma   90.00
#
_symmetry.space_group_name_H-M   'P 1'
#
loop_
_entity.id
_entity.type
_entity.pdbx_description
1 polymer ?
#
loop_
_entity_poly.entity_id
_entity_poly.type
_entity_poly.pdbx_seq_one_letter_code
_entity_poly.pdbx_strand_id
1 'polypeptide(L)'
;MFPAYIRIISALIPDKTLRQQIRDILFQRNDWEIRKKESEEAQFAKLLERVRQQDLHDYVRAYGKIGELLDILRPYRCIGAEKARIGSGKDGGYAMLPPDSGNIAYSFAASADSPQDLVMAEKGHQVFQYDGTIEAAPDSHPNIHFHRNNIAAPSQNTPDTKTVGRIFDDLGHQGKDNIILQIDIEGAEWAVFEEISEEQIKQFKQIIIEWHGLSPFMEGFNRRLSILRKVAQTNTPIHVHINNYGYPRNAEQGLLFYGDAYEISYVRSDDFAFEPDEAAYPTELDAPCNPARPDIAIGKW
;
A
#
# COMPACT_ATOMS: atom_id res chain seq x y z
N MET A 1 -6.38 -31.96 -37.53
CA MET A 1 -6.83 -31.16 -38.72
C MET A 1 -6.12 -29.83 -38.64
N PHE A 2 -5.42 -29.36 -39.69
CA PHE A 2 -4.70 -28.08 -39.63
C PHE A 2 -5.66 -26.92 -39.43
N PRO A 3 -5.35 -26.00 -38.52
CA PRO A 3 -6.13 -24.77 -38.36
C PRO A 3 -6.26 -24.01 -39.69
N ALA A 4 -7.42 -23.43 -39.95
CA ALA A 4 -7.74 -22.80 -41.24
C ALA A 4 -6.72 -21.70 -41.63
N TYR A 5 -6.23 -20.92 -40.69
CA TYR A 5 -5.26 -19.87 -40.93
C TYR A 5 -3.89 -20.39 -41.39
N ILE A 6 -3.43 -21.57 -40.93
CA ILE A 6 -2.17 -22.19 -41.39
C ILE A 6 -2.27 -22.59 -42.85
N ARG A 7 -3.44 -23.06 -43.29
CA ARG A 7 -3.69 -23.39 -44.69
C ARG A 7 -3.65 -22.13 -45.57
N ILE A 8 -4.27 -21.05 -45.12
CA ILE A 8 -4.34 -19.78 -45.88
C ILE A 8 -2.94 -19.18 -46.02
N ILE A 9 -2.19 -19.01 -44.93
CA ILE A 9 -0.84 -18.43 -44.97
C ILE A 9 0.08 -19.28 -45.85
N SER A 10 0.06 -20.59 -45.69
CA SER A 10 0.94 -21.45 -46.46
C SER A 10 0.59 -21.52 -48.00
N ALA A 11 -0.65 -21.24 -48.37
CA ALA A 11 -1.06 -21.21 -49.78
C ALA A 11 -0.49 -19.99 -50.53
N LEU A 12 -0.12 -18.93 -49.82
CA LEU A 12 0.46 -17.71 -50.41
C LEU A 12 1.96 -17.82 -50.70
N ILE A 13 2.62 -18.92 -50.33
CA ILE A 13 4.05 -19.12 -50.49
C ILE A 13 4.32 -19.99 -51.75
N PRO A 14 4.95 -19.45 -52.80
CA PRO A 14 5.19 -20.19 -54.04
C PRO A 14 6.16 -21.37 -53.88
N ASP A 15 7.22 -21.21 -53.10
CA ASP A 15 8.25 -22.23 -52.87
C ASP A 15 7.72 -23.38 -52.00
N LYS A 16 7.79 -24.61 -52.51
CA LYS A 16 7.26 -25.80 -51.83
C LYS A 16 8.02 -26.15 -50.56
N THR A 17 9.35 -25.97 -50.56
CA THR A 17 10.20 -26.31 -49.42
C THR A 17 9.98 -25.32 -48.28
N LEU A 18 9.99 -24.03 -48.60
CA LEU A 18 9.74 -22.97 -47.66
C LEU A 18 8.30 -23.05 -47.09
N ARG A 19 7.33 -23.39 -47.95
CA ARG A 19 5.94 -23.64 -47.55
C ARG A 19 5.84 -24.76 -46.51
N GLN A 20 6.58 -25.85 -46.72
CA GLN A 20 6.58 -26.98 -45.78
C GLN A 20 7.23 -26.59 -44.45
N GLN A 21 8.38 -25.94 -44.48
CA GLN A 21 9.07 -25.46 -43.28
C GLN A 21 8.18 -24.51 -42.43
N ILE A 22 7.50 -23.58 -43.07
CA ILE A 22 6.58 -22.67 -42.38
C ILE A 22 5.38 -23.42 -41.80
N ARG A 23 4.83 -24.40 -42.49
CA ARG A 23 3.77 -25.26 -41.96
C ARG A 23 4.23 -26.00 -40.70
N ASP A 24 5.42 -26.55 -40.72
CA ASP A 24 5.97 -27.32 -39.61
C ASP A 24 6.20 -26.41 -38.39
N ILE A 25 6.74 -25.20 -38.60
CA ILE A 25 6.93 -24.20 -37.52
C ILE A 25 5.57 -23.76 -36.95
N LEU A 26 4.60 -23.43 -37.79
CA LEU A 26 3.28 -23.01 -37.36
C LEU A 26 2.52 -24.14 -36.67
N PHE A 27 2.71 -25.38 -37.09
CA PHE A 27 2.13 -26.54 -36.42
C PHE A 27 2.74 -26.79 -35.06
N GLN A 28 4.08 -26.75 -34.96
CA GLN A 28 4.78 -26.90 -33.69
C GLN A 28 4.38 -25.81 -32.69
N ARG A 29 4.25 -24.57 -33.14
CA ARG A 29 3.79 -23.45 -32.30
C ARG A 29 2.36 -23.65 -31.83
N ASN A 30 1.46 -24.05 -32.74
CA ASN A 30 0.06 -24.32 -32.39
C ASN A 30 -0.07 -25.49 -31.40
N ASP A 31 0.70 -26.59 -31.64
CA ASP A 31 0.74 -27.74 -30.73
C ASP A 31 1.31 -27.35 -29.32
N TRP A 32 2.32 -26.50 -29.31
CA TRP A 32 2.85 -25.95 -28.08
C TRP A 32 1.82 -25.09 -27.34
N GLU A 33 1.09 -24.20 -28.02
CA GLU A 33 0.05 -23.37 -27.40
C GLU A 33 -1.11 -24.23 -26.87
N ILE A 34 -1.51 -25.28 -27.57
CA ILE A 34 -2.52 -26.24 -27.13
C ILE A 34 -2.03 -26.98 -25.90
N ARG A 35 -0.82 -27.52 -25.89
CA ARG A 35 -0.27 -28.25 -24.73
C ARG A 35 -0.07 -27.35 -23.54
N LYS A 36 0.32 -26.08 -23.76
CA LYS A 36 0.43 -25.08 -22.70
C LYS A 36 -0.93 -24.83 -22.08
N LYS A 37 -1.97 -24.61 -22.88
CA LYS A 37 -3.34 -24.41 -22.42
C LYS A 37 -3.88 -25.64 -21.66
N GLU A 38 -3.69 -26.84 -22.21
CA GLU A 38 -4.06 -28.09 -21.53
C GLU A 38 -3.29 -28.29 -20.22
N SER A 39 -2.01 -27.90 -20.17
CA SER A 39 -1.22 -27.93 -18.94
C SER A 39 -1.71 -26.90 -17.92
N GLU A 40 -2.08 -25.70 -18.35
CA GLU A 40 -2.65 -24.67 -17.49
C GLU A 40 -4.03 -25.10 -16.95
N GLU A 41 -4.89 -25.67 -17.82
CA GLU A 41 -6.19 -26.21 -17.42
C GLU A 41 -6.05 -27.41 -16.47
N ALA A 42 -5.08 -28.30 -16.69
CA ALA A 42 -4.79 -29.43 -15.80
C ALA A 42 -4.19 -28.99 -14.46
N GLN A 43 -3.35 -27.93 -14.47
CA GLN A 43 -2.83 -27.32 -13.24
C GLN A 43 -3.95 -26.64 -12.47
N PHE A 44 -4.82 -25.93 -13.15
CA PHE A 44 -5.99 -25.28 -12.56
C PHE A 44 -6.98 -26.34 -12.01
N ALA A 45 -7.25 -27.41 -12.72
CA ALA A 45 -8.08 -28.53 -12.24
C ALA A 45 -7.48 -29.19 -11.00
N LYS A 46 -6.14 -29.40 -10.97
CA LYS A 46 -5.44 -29.89 -9.77
C LYS A 46 -5.48 -28.91 -8.61
N LEU A 47 -5.40 -27.60 -8.91
CA LEU A 47 -5.56 -26.57 -7.92
C LEU A 47 -6.98 -26.60 -7.34
N LEU A 48 -8.01 -26.67 -8.20
CA LEU A 48 -9.41 -26.82 -7.78
C LEU A 48 -9.67 -28.09 -6.97
N GLU A 49 -9.01 -29.21 -7.31
CA GLU A 49 -9.12 -30.47 -6.57
C GLU A 49 -8.47 -30.35 -5.19
N ARG A 50 -7.30 -29.70 -5.08
CA ARG A 50 -6.68 -29.36 -3.80
C ARG A 50 -7.57 -28.41 -2.98
N VAL A 51 -8.14 -27.37 -3.61
CA VAL A 51 -9.11 -26.46 -3.00
C VAL A 51 -10.31 -27.23 -2.47
N ARG A 52 -10.80 -28.26 -3.15
CA ARG A 52 -11.94 -29.06 -2.69
C ARG A 52 -11.64 -29.94 -1.49
N GLN A 53 -10.43 -30.42 -1.29
CA GLN A 53 -10.11 -31.43 -0.29
C GLN A 53 -9.34 -30.92 0.94
N GLN A 54 -8.56 -29.88 0.84
CA GLN A 54 -7.74 -29.33 1.94
C GLN A 54 -7.94 -27.81 2.16
N ASP A 55 -8.37 -27.09 1.14
CA ASP A 55 -8.30 -25.63 1.11
C ASP A 55 -9.62 -24.91 1.44
N LEU A 56 -10.76 -25.61 1.59
CA LEU A 56 -11.97 -24.94 2.07
C LEU A 56 -11.75 -24.33 3.46
N HIS A 57 -10.98 -25.04 4.30
CA HIS A 57 -10.61 -24.56 5.63
C HIS A 57 -9.62 -23.37 5.55
N ASP A 58 -8.61 -23.45 4.68
CA ASP A 58 -7.62 -22.38 4.50
C ASP A 58 -8.25 -21.20 3.77
N TYR A 59 -9.17 -21.44 2.85
CA TYR A 59 -9.97 -20.45 2.16
C TYR A 59 -10.90 -19.70 3.13
N VAL A 60 -11.70 -20.41 3.91
CA VAL A 60 -12.55 -19.82 4.96
C VAL A 60 -11.71 -19.07 5.99
N ARG A 61 -10.52 -19.60 6.32
CA ARG A 61 -9.57 -18.94 7.22
C ARG A 61 -8.97 -17.68 6.60
N ALA A 62 -8.66 -17.70 5.29
CA ALA A 62 -8.19 -16.51 4.57
C ALA A 62 -9.28 -15.44 4.47
N TYR A 63 -10.53 -15.83 4.21
CA TYR A 63 -11.68 -14.92 4.24
C TYR A 63 -11.88 -14.29 5.61
N GLY A 64 -11.82 -15.09 6.68
CA GLY A 64 -11.88 -14.58 8.05
C GLY A 64 -10.78 -13.55 8.32
N LYS A 65 -9.57 -13.79 7.82
CA LYS A 65 -8.44 -12.87 7.95
C LYS A 65 -8.61 -11.58 7.13
N ILE A 66 -9.20 -11.66 5.94
CA ILE A 66 -9.52 -10.46 5.15
C ILE A 66 -10.61 -9.65 5.86
N GLY A 67 -11.66 -10.30 6.37
CA GLY A 67 -12.70 -9.64 7.16
C GLY A 67 -12.09 -8.92 8.38
N GLU A 68 -11.21 -9.61 9.11
CA GLU A 68 -10.51 -9.02 10.25
C GLU A 68 -9.62 -7.82 9.86
N LEU A 69 -8.89 -7.91 8.75
CA LEU A 69 -8.11 -6.80 8.21
C LEU A 69 -9.02 -5.59 7.93
N LEU A 70 -10.12 -5.81 7.22
CA LEU A 70 -11.06 -4.75 6.88
C LEU A 70 -11.70 -4.15 8.13
N ASP A 71 -12.02 -4.95 9.15
CA ASP A 71 -12.56 -4.46 10.41
C ASP A 71 -11.55 -3.57 11.16
N ILE A 72 -10.26 -3.94 11.17
CA ILE A 72 -9.20 -3.12 11.81
C ILE A 72 -8.96 -1.81 11.05
N LEU A 73 -9.07 -1.84 9.73
CA LEU A 73 -8.84 -0.68 8.85
C LEU A 73 -10.10 0.13 8.58
N ARG A 74 -11.26 -0.24 9.16
CA ARG A 74 -12.53 0.47 8.98
C ARG A 74 -12.36 1.95 9.31
N PRO A 75 -12.64 2.87 8.35
CA PRO A 75 -12.53 4.29 8.61
C PRO A 75 -13.70 4.80 9.46
N TYR A 76 -13.38 5.79 10.30
CA TYR A 76 -14.35 6.49 11.13
C TYR A 76 -14.32 7.98 10.79
N ARG A 77 -15.47 8.64 10.93
CA ARG A 77 -15.59 10.09 10.83
C ARG A 77 -15.33 10.72 12.21
N CYS A 78 -14.44 11.72 12.24
CA CYS A 78 -14.24 12.55 13.44
C CYS A 78 -15.41 13.51 13.60
N ILE A 79 -16.06 13.51 14.76
CA ILE A 79 -17.14 14.46 15.03
C ILE A 79 -16.54 15.86 15.22
N GLY A 80 -16.99 16.80 14.40
CA GLY A 80 -16.55 18.21 14.46
C GLY A 80 -15.28 18.53 13.67
N ALA A 81 -14.75 17.58 12.88
CA ALA A 81 -13.61 17.82 12.01
C ALA A 81 -13.81 17.18 10.63
N GLU A 82 -13.38 17.87 9.57
CA GLU A 82 -13.53 17.44 8.20
C GLU A 82 -12.17 17.15 7.57
N LYS A 83 -12.10 16.04 6.83
CA LYS A 83 -10.90 15.67 6.06
C LYS A 83 -10.71 16.59 4.87
N ALA A 84 -9.46 16.80 4.47
CA ALA A 84 -9.10 17.44 3.23
C ALA A 84 -7.91 16.70 2.60
N ARG A 85 -7.76 16.85 1.29
CA ARG A 85 -6.55 16.35 0.61
C ARG A 85 -5.41 17.37 0.81
N ILE A 86 -4.30 16.91 1.34
CA ILE A 86 -3.07 17.68 1.55
C ILE A 86 -1.98 17.09 0.65
N GLY A 87 -1.30 17.94 -0.11
CA GLY A 87 -0.30 17.54 -1.09
C GLY A 87 -0.80 17.59 -2.53
N SER A 88 -0.37 16.66 -3.37
CA SER A 88 -0.70 16.66 -4.79
C SER A 88 -2.10 16.11 -5.10
N GLY A 89 -2.56 16.35 -6.33
CA GLY A 89 -3.79 15.74 -6.89
C GLY A 89 -3.55 14.33 -7.47
N LYS A 90 -2.45 13.68 -7.14
CA LYS A 90 -2.05 12.31 -7.52
C LYS A 90 -1.23 11.72 -6.37
N ASP A 91 -0.31 10.81 -6.62
CA ASP A 91 0.65 10.30 -5.64
C ASP A 91 1.35 11.44 -4.85
N GLY A 92 1.64 11.21 -3.56
CA GLY A 92 2.17 12.24 -2.65
C GLY A 92 1.13 13.25 -2.14
N GLY A 93 -0.17 12.94 -2.27
CA GLY A 93 -1.25 13.69 -1.63
C GLY A 93 -2.16 12.75 -0.86
N TYR A 94 -2.53 13.14 0.36
CA TYR A 94 -3.26 12.26 1.29
C TYR A 94 -4.49 12.94 1.88
N ALA A 95 -5.58 12.17 2.02
CA ALA A 95 -6.78 12.62 2.71
C ALA A 95 -6.57 12.50 4.22
N MET A 96 -6.47 13.64 4.91
CA MET A 96 -6.18 13.73 6.35
C MET A 96 -6.94 14.89 6.98
N LEU A 97 -6.91 15.02 8.30
CA LEU A 97 -7.40 16.24 8.93
C LEU A 97 -6.39 17.37 8.67
N PRO A 98 -6.84 18.55 8.20
CA PRO A 98 -5.96 19.70 8.07
C PRO A 98 -5.32 20.03 9.41
N PRO A 99 -4.00 20.00 9.52
CA PRO A 99 -3.36 20.24 10.80
C PRO A 99 -3.37 21.73 11.15
N ASP A 100 -3.51 22.01 12.46
CA ASP A 100 -3.30 23.35 13.01
C ASP A 100 -1.84 23.78 12.81
N SER A 101 -1.58 25.08 12.72
CA SER A 101 -0.22 25.60 12.56
C SER A 101 0.69 25.22 13.75
N GLY A 102 2.00 25.12 13.50
CA GLY A 102 3.01 24.91 14.54
C GLY A 102 3.20 23.47 15.00
N ASN A 103 2.65 22.48 14.28
CA ASN A 103 2.95 21.07 14.54
C ASN A 103 4.38 20.71 14.06
N ILE A 104 4.88 19.60 14.58
CA ILE A 104 6.05 18.91 14.10
C ILE A 104 5.57 17.88 13.08
N ALA A 105 6.16 17.85 11.88
CA ALA A 105 5.88 16.86 10.86
C ALA A 105 7.12 16.01 10.60
N TYR A 106 6.98 14.70 10.65
CA TYR A 106 7.98 13.75 10.18
C TYR A 106 7.55 13.18 8.85
N SER A 107 8.46 13.15 7.89
CA SER A 107 8.30 12.54 6.58
C SER A 107 9.38 11.49 6.38
N PHE A 108 9.00 10.23 6.38
CA PHE A 108 9.90 9.09 6.24
C PHE A 108 9.75 8.50 4.84
N ALA A 109 10.86 8.52 4.07
CA ALA A 109 10.98 8.35 2.63
C ALA A 109 10.31 9.50 1.85
N ALA A 110 10.95 10.67 1.93
CA ALA A 110 10.50 11.89 1.22
C ALA A 110 10.54 11.76 -0.31
N SER A 111 11.26 10.79 -0.86
CA SER A 111 11.48 10.56 -2.28
C SER A 111 11.92 11.82 -3.07
N ALA A 112 11.85 11.78 -4.40
CA ALA A 112 12.21 12.91 -5.26
C ALA A 112 11.09 13.97 -5.40
N ASP A 113 9.91 13.73 -4.83
CA ASP A 113 8.73 14.62 -4.88
C ASP A 113 7.95 14.47 -3.57
N SER A 114 7.84 15.53 -2.79
CA SER A 114 7.17 15.54 -1.47
C SER A 114 6.18 16.69 -1.33
N PRO A 115 5.15 16.75 -2.19
CA PRO A 115 4.22 17.90 -2.23
C PRO A 115 3.44 18.10 -0.94
N GLN A 116 3.20 17.05 -0.14
CA GLN A 116 2.60 17.19 1.18
C GLN A 116 3.53 17.95 2.13
N ASP A 117 4.82 17.64 2.13
CA ASP A 117 5.81 18.26 3.01
C ASP A 117 5.94 19.75 2.74
N LEU A 118 5.96 20.15 1.46
CA LEU A 118 6.00 21.54 1.08
C LEU A 118 4.75 22.29 1.58
N VAL A 119 3.55 21.75 1.36
CA VAL A 119 2.29 22.33 1.85
C VAL A 119 2.31 22.46 3.39
N MET A 120 2.85 21.47 4.10
CA MET A 120 2.98 21.52 5.55
C MET A 120 3.96 22.62 5.99
N ALA A 121 5.11 22.72 5.33
CA ALA A 121 6.12 23.74 5.63
C ALA A 121 5.62 25.16 5.36
N GLU A 122 4.89 25.38 4.27
CA GLU A 122 4.24 26.65 3.92
C GLU A 122 3.17 27.07 4.94
N LYS A 123 2.51 26.11 5.58
CA LYS A 123 1.56 26.35 6.68
C LYS A 123 2.23 26.57 8.04
N GLY A 124 3.57 26.61 8.10
CA GLY A 124 4.35 26.90 9.31
C GLY A 124 4.67 25.71 10.20
N HIS A 125 4.52 24.48 9.68
CA HIS A 125 4.97 23.28 10.39
C HIS A 125 6.49 23.11 10.23
N GLN A 126 7.15 22.56 11.25
CA GLN A 126 8.55 22.14 11.15
C GLN A 126 8.56 20.72 10.59
N VAL A 127 9.04 20.55 9.37
CA VAL A 127 9.06 19.28 8.63
C VAL A 127 10.44 18.66 8.69
N PHE A 128 10.55 17.47 9.26
CA PHE A 128 11.79 16.69 9.36
C PHE A 128 11.72 15.51 8.39
N GLN A 129 12.43 15.64 7.29
CA GLN A 129 12.51 14.62 6.25
C GLN A 129 13.66 13.66 6.50
N TYR A 130 13.39 12.36 6.37
CA TYR A 130 14.41 11.30 6.47
C TYR A 130 14.34 10.41 5.25
N ASP A 131 15.37 10.44 4.43
CA ASP A 131 15.52 9.58 3.26
C ASP A 131 16.99 9.34 2.95
N GLY A 132 17.43 8.09 2.99
CA GLY A 132 18.81 7.71 2.68
C GLY A 132 19.07 7.52 1.18
N THR A 133 18.03 7.55 0.35
CA THR A 133 18.11 7.24 -1.08
C THR A 133 18.36 8.46 -1.96
N ILE A 134 18.04 9.66 -1.46
CA ILE A 134 18.24 10.93 -2.17
C ILE A 134 19.35 11.77 -1.51
N GLU A 135 19.96 12.65 -2.28
CA GLU A 135 21.10 13.46 -1.82
C GLU A 135 20.69 14.73 -1.05
N ALA A 136 19.48 15.24 -1.32
CA ALA A 136 18.97 16.47 -0.73
C ALA A 136 17.45 16.47 -0.73
N ALA A 137 16.86 17.34 0.08
CA ALA A 137 15.40 17.56 0.06
C ALA A 137 14.91 17.91 -1.36
N PRO A 138 13.76 17.39 -1.80
CA PRO A 138 13.19 17.74 -3.10
C PRO A 138 12.82 19.23 -3.19
N ASP A 139 12.40 19.82 -2.07
CA ASP A 139 12.01 21.22 -1.97
C ASP A 139 12.88 21.98 -0.98
N SER A 140 13.15 23.26 -1.27
CA SER A 140 13.88 24.16 -0.39
C SER A 140 12.92 25.09 0.33
N HIS A 141 12.77 24.90 1.65
CA HIS A 141 11.95 25.77 2.49
C HIS A 141 12.57 25.92 3.89
N PRO A 142 12.52 27.08 4.56
CA PRO A 142 13.14 27.29 5.87
C PRO A 142 12.65 26.33 6.97
N ASN A 143 11.46 25.82 6.83
CA ASN A 143 10.85 24.86 7.77
C ASN A 143 11.07 23.40 7.38
N ILE A 144 11.80 23.09 6.29
CA ILE A 144 12.15 21.73 5.90
C ILE A 144 13.57 21.42 6.37
N HIS A 145 13.71 20.34 7.14
CA HIS A 145 14.96 19.86 7.72
C HIS A 145 15.24 18.45 7.17
N PHE A 146 16.11 18.33 6.18
CA PHE A 146 16.42 17.07 5.55
C PHE A 146 17.56 16.34 6.27
N HIS A 147 17.38 15.04 6.46
CA HIS A 147 18.36 14.11 7.03
C HIS A 147 18.54 12.93 6.08
N ARG A 148 19.75 12.73 5.59
CA ARG A 148 20.09 11.61 4.70
C ARG A 148 20.28 10.33 5.49
N ASN A 149 19.20 9.80 6.05
CA ASN A 149 19.15 8.53 6.77
C ASN A 149 17.88 7.77 6.42
N ASN A 150 17.97 6.47 6.28
CA ASN A 150 16.79 5.62 6.25
C ASN A 150 16.23 5.42 7.65
N ILE A 151 14.95 5.09 7.74
CA ILE A 151 14.30 4.73 8.99
C ILE A 151 14.36 3.21 9.16
N ALA A 152 14.65 2.77 10.38
CA ALA A 152 14.71 1.37 10.73
C ALA A 152 14.14 1.10 12.12
N ALA A 153 13.74 -0.14 12.34
CA ALA A 153 13.44 -0.64 13.69
C ALA A 153 14.72 -0.67 14.56
N PRO A 154 14.60 -0.56 15.90
CA PRO A 154 15.74 -0.66 16.81
C PRO A 154 16.63 -1.88 16.58
N SER A 155 16.06 -3.04 16.32
CA SER A 155 16.79 -4.29 16.04
C SER A 155 17.53 -4.29 14.69
N GLN A 156 17.17 -3.39 13.78
CA GLN A 156 17.72 -3.27 12.42
C GLN A 156 18.57 -2.01 12.24
N ASN A 157 18.85 -1.29 13.32
CA ASN A 157 19.56 -0.03 13.28
C ASN A 157 21.02 -0.21 12.82
N THR A 158 21.47 0.66 11.92
CA THR A 158 22.82 0.73 11.38
C THR A 158 23.33 2.17 11.47
N PRO A 159 24.63 2.46 11.17
CA PRO A 159 25.12 3.84 11.12
C PRO A 159 24.36 4.76 10.14
N ASP A 160 23.82 4.19 9.06
CA ASP A 160 23.11 4.92 7.99
C ASP A 160 21.60 5.03 8.23
N THR A 161 21.10 4.46 9.35
CA THR A 161 19.68 4.48 9.70
C THR A 161 19.43 5.26 10.98
N LYS A 162 18.15 5.66 11.17
CA LYS A 162 17.65 6.26 12.42
C LYS A 162 16.44 5.48 12.89
N THR A 163 16.28 5.38 14.18
CA THR A 163 15.04 4.88 14.79
C THR A 163 14.17 6.04 15.26
N VAL A 164 12.86 5.84 15.37
CA VAL A 164 11.91 6.85 15.87
C VAL A 164 12.35 7.38 17.24
N GLY A 165 12.71 6.47 18.16
CA GLY A 165 13.18 6.87 19.49
C GLY A 165 14.43 7.74 19.44
N ARG A 166 15.39 7.40 18.57
CA ARG A 166 16.61 8.19 18.40
C ARG A 166 16.32 9.57 17.80
N ILE A 167 15.39 9.68 16.87
CA ILE A 167 14.94 10.97 16.31
C ILE A 167 14.33 11.84 17.41
N PHE A 168 13.48 11.27 18.26
CA PHE A 168 12.88 11.99 19.38
C PHE A 168 13.95 12.51 20.34
N ASP A 169 14.97 11.71 20.66
CA ASP A 169 16.08 12.12 21.53
C ASP A 169 16.94 13.22 20.87
N ASP A 170 17.35 13.02 19.63
CA ASP A 170 18.23 13.96 18.91
C ASP A 170 17.60 15.35 18.75
N LEU A 171 16.26 15.41 18.59
CA LEU A 171 15.51 16.64 18.35
C LEU A 171 14.84 17.20 19.63
N GLY A 172 14.89 16.47 20.75
CA GLY A 172 14.20 16.85 21.99
C GLY A 172 12.67 16.79 21.86
N HIS A 173 12.16 15.84 21.09
CA HIS A 173 10.73 15.67 20.84
C HIS A 173 10.08 14.58 21.72
N GLN A 174 10.81 14.02 22.68
CA GLN A 174 10.27 13.10 23.66
C GLN A 174 9.12 13.77 24.43
N GLY A 175 7.97 13.07 24.48
CA GLY A 175 6.77 13.55 25.17
C GLY A 175 6.02 14.69 24.47
N LYS A 176 6.39 15.06 23.24
CA LYS A 176 5.56 15.94 22.41
C LYS A 176 4.32 15.19 21.94
N ASP A 177 3.20 15.87 21.87
CA ASP A 177 1.89 15.30 21.53
C ASP A 177 1.26 15.91 20.26
N ASN A 178 2.03 16.76 19.54
CA ASN A 178 1.60 17.45 18.33
C ASN A 178 2.40 17.02 17.09
N ILE A 179 2.81 15.75 17.04
CA ILE A 179 3.60 15.21 15.94
C ILE A 179 2.67 14.61 14.88
N ILE A 180 2.92 14.94 13.62
CA ILE A 180 2.30 14.32 12.45
C ILE A 180 3.36 13.45 11.79
N LEU A 181 3.04 12.19 11.52
CA LEU A 181 3.92 11.25 10.85
C LEU A 181 3.34 10.91 9.47
N GLN A 182 4.13 11.14 8.42
CA GLN A 182 3.98 10.48 7.13
C GLN A 182 5.08 9.43 7.01
N ILE A 183 4.73 8.22 6.60
CA ILE A 183 5.67 7.11 6.47
C ILE A 183 5.28 6.18 5.33
N ASP A 184 6.21 6.03 4.38
CA ASP A 184 6.13 5.12 3.26
C ASP A 184 7.56 4.63 2.96
N ILE A 185 7.95 3.52 3.58
CA ILE A 185 9.32 2.98 3.57
C ILE A 185 9.39 1.55 3.02
N GLU A 186 8.50 1.26 2.05
CA GLU A 186 8.56 0.10 1.17
C GLU A 186 8.61 -1.26 1.92
N GLY A 187 7.81 -1.38 2.99
CA GLY A 187 7.64 -2.61 3.77
C GLY A 187 8.42 -2.66 5.08
N ALA A 188 9.29 -1.68 5.37
CA ALA A 188 9.98 -1.58 6.65
C ALA A 188 9.08 -1.04 7.79
N GLU A 189 7.89 -0.50 7.48
CA GLU A 189 6.89 0.00 8.43
C GLU A 189 6.57 -1.05 9.50
N TRP A 190 6.46 -2.33 9.08
CA TRP A 190 6.11 -3.43 9.96
C TRP A 190 7.09 -3.59 11.11
N ALA A 191 8.39 -3.59 10.81
CA ALA A 191 9.42 -3.72 11.83
C ALA A 191 9.47 -2.49 12.74
N VAL A 192 9.30 -1.29 12.18
CA VAL A 192 9.27 -0.04 12.93
C VAL A 192 8.10 -0.05 13.92
N PHE A 193 6.86 -0.29 13.45
CA PHE A 193 5.67 -0.27 14.32
C PHE A 193 5.57 -1.46 15.27
N GLU A 194 6.23 -2.58 14.98
CA GLU A 194 6.34 -3.68 15.92
C GLU A 194 7.18 -3.30 17.15
N GLU A 195 8.29 -2.57 16.94
CA GLU A 195 9.29 -2.32 17.98
C GLU A 195 9.13 -0.98 18.71
N ILE A 196 8.52 0.04 18.11
CA ILE A 196 8.22 1.28 18.85
C ILE A 196 7.15 1.05 19.91
N SER A 197 7.23 1.77 21.03
CA SER A 197 6.27 1.61 22.13
C SER A 197 4.92 2.24 21.82
N GLU A 198 3.87 1.80 22.52
CA GLU A 198 2.53 2.41 22.43
C GLU A 198 2.56 3.88 22.82
N GLU A 199 3.38 4.26 23.82
CA GLU A 199 3.58 5.64 24.23
C GLU A 199 4.19 6.48 23.11
N GLN A 200 5.12 5.92 22.32
CA GLN A 200 5.69 6.60 21.14
C GLN A 200 4.64 6.75 20.03
N ILE A 201 3.84 5.70 19.79
CA ILE A 201 2.73 5.77 18.80
C ILE A 201 1.73 6.86 19.23
N LYS A 202 1.40 6.93 20.51
CA LYS A 202 0.46 7.92 21.06
C LYS A 202 0.93 9.37 20.95
N GLN A 203 2.24 9.63 20.78
CA GLN A 203 2.76 10.96 20.51
C GLN A 203 2.35 11.49 19.12
N PHE A 204 2.05 10.60 18.17
CA PHE A 204 1.57 11.01 16.86
C PHE A 204 0.09 11.43 16.93
N LYS A 205 -0.16 12.72 16.69
CA LYS A 205 -1.51 13.28 16.58
C LYS A 205 -2.21 12.75 15.34
N GLN A 206 -1.46 12.59 14.23
CA GLN A 206 -1.90 11.93 13.01
C GLN A 206 -0.77 11.04 12.47
N ILE A 207 -1.15 9.93 11.85
CA ILE A 207 -0.25 9.03 11.13
C ILE A 207 -0.83 8.84 9.73
N ILE A 208 -0.07 9.16 8.72
CA ILE A 208 -0.34 8.85 7.32
C ILE A 208 0.67 7.80 6.92
N ILE A 209 0.21 6.61 6.60
CA ILE A 209 1.08 5.47 6.37
C ILE A 209 0.65 4.66 5.17
N GLU A 210 1.62 4.24 4.35
CA GLU A 210 1.42 3.20 3.36
C GLU A 210 1.85 1.85 3.93
N TRP A 211 0.87 0.96 4.16
CA TRP A 211 1.10 -0.40 4.62
C TRP A 211 1.30 -1.34 3.43
N HIS A 212 2.51 -1.86 3.25
CA HIS A 212 2.85 -2.77 2.16
C HIS A 212 2.59 -4.24 2.49
N GLY A 213 2.25 -5.02 1.47
CA GLY A 213 2.19 -6.49 1.57
C GLY A 213 1.05 -7.01 2.45
N LEU A 214 -0.12 -6.39 2.46
CA LEU A 214 -1.30 -6.79 3.23
C LEU A 214 -2.07 -7.97 2.62
N SER A 215 -1.40 -8.88 1.92
CA SER A 215 -2.03 -10.09 1.41
C SER A 215 -2.17 -11.16 2.50
N PRO A 216 -3.37 -11.74 2.70
CA PRO A 216 -3.61 -12.81 3.69
C PRO A 216 -2.86 -14.10 3.38
N PHE A 217 -2.36 -14.26 2.15
CA PHE A 217 -1.58 -15.41 1.71
C PHE A 217 -0.08 -15.21 1.87
N MET A 218 0.36 -14.02 2.27
CA MET A 218 1.78 -13.77 2.55
C MET A 218 2.19 -14.31 3.91
N GLU A 219 3.41 -14.81 3.99
CA GLU A 219 4.03 -15.13 5.26
C GLU A 219 4.03 -13.90 6.20
N GLY A 220 3.78 -14.12 7.47
CA GLY A 220 3.75 -13.05 8.47
C GLY A 220 2.43 -12.24 8.53
N PHE A 221 1.38 -12.61 7.80
CA PHE A 221 0.12 -11.85 7.83
C PHE A 221 -0.47 -11.70 9.25
N ASN A 222 -0.45 -12.75 10.07
CA ASN A 222 -0.92 -12.67 11.47
C ASN A 222 -0.09 -11.69 12.32
N ARG A 223 1.22 -11.61 12.06
CA ARG A 223 2.11 -10.62 12.70
C ARG A 223 1.69 -9.21 12.30
N ARG A 224 1.40 -8.97 11.00
CA ARG A 224 0.92 -7.68 10.50
C ARG A 224 -0.42 -7.29 11.12
N LEU A 225 -1.37 -8.21 11.22
CA LEU A 225 -2.63 -7.96 11.94
C LEU A 225 -2.40 -7.56 13.41
N SER A 226 -1.43 -8.19 14.09
CA SER A 226 -1.10 -7.83 15.47
C SER A 226 -0.51 -6.43 15.58
N ILE A 227 0.29 -6.00 14.60
CA ILE A 227 0.86 -4.65 14.52
C ILE A 227 -0.26 -3.61 14.26
N LEU A 228 -1.16 -3.89 13.31
CA LEU A 228 -2.31 -3.02 13.05
C LEU A 228 -3.20 -2.86 14.29
N ARG A 229 -3.45 -3.94 15.03
CA ARG A 229 -4.19 -3.87 16.32
C ARG A 229 -3.45 -3.03 17.36
N LYS A 230 -2.11 -3.10 17.41
CA LYS A 230 -1.30 -2.27 18.30
C LYS A 230 -1.49 -0.78 17.97
N VAL A 231 -1.44 -0.40 16.68
CA VAL A 231 -1.72 0.97 16.24
C VAL A 231 -3.14 1.38 16.62
N ALA A 232 -4.12 0.51 16.38
CA ALA A 232 -5.53 0.76 16.67
C ALA A 232 -5.86 0.93 18.18
N GLN A 233 -4.95 0.61 19.10
CA GLN A 233 -5.15 0.88 20.53
C GLN A 233 -5.08 2.37 20.85
N THR A 234 -4.34 3.15 20.08
CA THR A 234 -4.11 4.57 20.34
C THR A 234 -4.54 5.49 19.21
N ASN A 235 -4.70 4.95 17.99
CA ASN A 235 -5.00 5.73 16.79
C ASN A 235 -6.13 5.09 16.00
N THR A 236 -7.13 5.89 15.65
CA THR A 236 -8.32 5.47 14.89
C THR A 236 -8.12 5.78 13.42
N PRO A 237 -8.35 4.81 12.50
CA PRO A 237 -8.32 5.08 11.07
C PRO A 237 -9.48 5.99 10.68
N ILE A 238 -9.20 7.03 9.90
CA ILE A 238 -10.21 7.99 9.42
C ILE A 238 -10.32 8.01 7.91
N HIS A 239 -9.33 7.47 7.22
CA HIS A 239 -9.33 7.37 5.76
C HIS A 239 -8.54 6.15 5.28
N VAL A 240 -9.00 5.56 4.18
CA VAL A 240 -8.39 4.39 3.55
C VAL A 240 -8.39 4.59 2.04
N HIS A 241 -7.24 4.45 1.43
CA HIS A 241 -7.08 4.41 -0.02
C HIS A 241 -6.20 3.21 -0.40
N ILE A 242 -6.47 2.55 -1.51
CA ILE A 242 -5.63 1.44 -1.98
C ILE A 242 -4.73 1.95 -3.10
N ASN A 243 -3.42 1.82 -2.91
CA ASN A 243 -2.46 2.18 -3.94
C ASN A 243 -2.64 1.29 -5.18
N ASN A 244 -2.93 1.90 -6.33
CA ASN A 244 -3.21 1.21 -7.59
C ASN A 244 -1.96 0.90 -8.42
N TYR A 245 -0.75 1.12 -7.91
CA TYR A 245 0.48 0.54 -8.46
C TYR A 245 0.50 -0.96 -8.24
N GLY A 246 0.01 -1.44 -7.09
CA GLY A 246 -0.24 -2.84 -6.84
C GLY A 246 -1.34 -3.41 -7.73
N TYR A 247 -1.39 -4.72 -7.87
CA TYR A 247 -2.50 -5.38 -8.56
C TYR A 247 -3.62 -5.61 -7.56
N PRO A 248 -4.88 -5.23 -7.92
CA PRO A 248 -6.02 -5.62 -7.11
C PRO A 248 -6.07 -7.15 -7.04
N ARG A 249 -6.13 -7.68 -5.83
CA ARG A 249 -6.28 -9.13 -5.59
C ARG A 249 -7.75 -9.43 -5.37
N ASN A 250 -8.34 -10.15 -6.30
CA ASN A 250 -9.64 -10.77 -6.04
C ASN A 250 -9.38 -12.05 -5.25
N ALA A 251 -9.98 -12.20 -4.09
CA ALA A 251 -10.19 -13.53 -3.56
C ALA A 251 -10.99 -14.32 -4.61
N GLU A 252 -10.59 -15.56 -4.89
CA GLU A 252 -11.18 -16.36 -5.96
C GLU A 252 -12.72 -16.26 -5.96
N GLN A 253 -13.30 -16.04 -7.15
CA GLN A 253 -14.72 -15.85 -7.44
C GLN A 253 -15.30 -14.44 -7.21
N GLY A 254 -14.46 -13.40 -7.02
CA GLY A 254 -14.93 -12.00 -7.02
C GLY A 254 -15.79 -11.57 -5.83
N LEU A 255 -15.73 -12.33 -4.73
CA LEU A 255 -16.54 -12.06 -3.54
C LEU A 255 -15.87 -11.14 -2.53
N LEU A 256 -14.53 -11.10 -2.49
CA LEU A 256 -13.76 -10.20 -1.64
C LEU A 256 -12.59 -9.61 -2.41
N PHE A 257 -12.42 -8.32 -2.25
CA PHE A 257 -11.40 -7.52 -2.90
C PHE A 257 -10.42 -6.98 -1.85
N TYR A 258 -9.13 -7.07 -2.08
CA TYR A 258 -8.10 -6.46 -1.24
C TYR A 258 -6.93 -5.94 -2.09
N GLY A 259 -6.24 -4.92 -1.60
CA GLY A 259 -5.01 -4.40 -2.19
C GLY A 259 -3.76 -4.99 -1.57
N ASP A 260 -2.62 -4.80 -2.21
CA ASP A 260 -1.31 -5.14 -1.64
C ASP A 260 -0.75 -4.01 -0.78
N ALA A 261 -1.03 -2.75 -1.12
CA ALA A 261 -0.60 -1.56 -0.40
C ALA A 261 -1.80 -0.66 -0.08
N TYR A 262 -1.85 -0.19 1.17
CA TYR A 262 -2.94 0.63 1.69
C TYR A 262 -2.39 1.92 2.29
N GLU A 263 -2.81 3.05 1.74
CA GLU A 263 -2.62 4.37 2.33
C GLU A 263 -3.69 4.59 3.40
N ILE A 264 -3.29 4.66 4.64
CA ILE A 264 -4.20 4.84 5.77
C ILE A 264 -3.85 6.13 6.52
N SER A 265 -4.86 6.96 6.76
CA SER A 265 -4.74 8.09 7.67
C SER A 265 -5.38 7.75 9.00
N TYR A 266 -4.61 7.89 10.06
CA TYR A 266 -5.05 7.72 11.44
C TYR A 266 -5.00 9.05 12.19
N VAL A 267 -5.85 9.18 13.21
CA VAL A 267 -5.77 10.23 14.23
C VAL A 267 -5.69 9.60 15.60
N ARG A 268 -5.09 10.31 16.58
CA ARG A 268 -5.07 9.84 17.95
C ARG A 268 -6.49 9.73 18.50
N SER A 269 -6.80 8.56 19.04
CA SER A 269 -8.17 8.22 19.45
C SER A 269 -8.72 9.10 20.55
N ASP A 270 -7.87 9.58 21.45
CA ASP A 270 -8.27 10.43 22.59
C ASP A 270 -8.66 11.86 22.16
N ASP A 271 -8.34 12.29 20.95
CA ASP A 271 -8.55 13.67 20.49
C ASP A 271 -9.95 13.91 19.92
N PHE A 272 -10.70 12.86 19.59
CA PHE A 272 -11.99 12.98 18.90
C PHE A 272 -13.04 11.98 19.44
N ALA A 273 -14.30 12.34 19.27
CA ALA A 273 -15.39 11.37 19.23
C ALA A 273 -15.60 10.90 17.80
N PHE A 274 -16.01 9.64 17.61
CA PHE A 274 -16.07 8.99 16.31
C PHE A 274 -17.47 8.44 16.03
N GLU A 275 -17.79 8.38 14.74
CA GLU A 275 -18.92 7.60 14.21
C GLU A 275 -18.46 6.83 12.97
N PRO A 276 -19.12 5.71 12.59
CA PRO A 276 -18.78 4.99 11.39
C PRO A 276 -18.82 5.89 10.17
N ASP A 277 -17.82 5.77 9.28
CA ASP A 277 -17.85 6.47 8.01
C ASP A 277 -18.69 5.69 7.00
N GLU A 278 -19.78 6.29 6.51
CA GLU A 278 -20.70 5.69 5.54
C GLU A 278 -20.33 6.00 4.08
N ALA A 279 -19.17 6.63 3.87
CA ALA A 279 -18.69 6.95 2.52
C ALA A 279 -18.33 5.68 1.73
N ALA A 280 -18.42 5.77 0.42
CA ALA A 280 -17.84 4.78 -0.47
C ALA A 280 -16.39 5.17 -0.79
N TYR A 281 -15.48 4.22 -0.76
CA TYR A 281 -14.06 4.40 -1.04
C TYR A 281 -13.69 3.82 -2.42
N PRO A 282 -12.88 4.51 -3.24
CA PRO A 282 -12.29 5.83 -2.96
C PRO A 282 -13.34 6.94 -2.90
N THR A 283 -13.03 8.00 -2.14
CA THR A 283 -13.86 9.20 -2.00
C THR A 283 -13.43 10.27 -3.03
N GLU A 284 -14.10 11.42 -3.05
CA GLU A 284 -13.69 12.58 -3.85
C GLU A 284 -12.35 13.21 -3.41
N LEU A 285 -11.88 12.87 -2.21
CA LEU A 285 -10.56 13.29 -1.70
C LEU A 285 -9.42 12.43 -2.24
N ASP A 286 -9.72 11.29 -2.84
CA ASP A 286 -8.73 10.38 -3.38
C ASP A 286 -8.35 10.74 -4.81
N ALA A 287 -7.21 10.26 -5.23
CA ALA A 287 -6.76 10.28 -6.60
C ALA A 287 -5.86 9.06 -6.84
N PRO A 288 -5.94 8.44 -8.01
CA PRO A 288 -5.13 7.26 -8.30
C PRO A 288 -3.64 7.58 -8.21
N CYS A 289 -2.89 6.83 -7.41
CA CYS A 289 -1.42 6.95 -7.31
C CYS A 289 -0.79 6.76 -8.70
N ASN A 290 -1.25 5.76 -9.45
CA ASN A 290 -0.91 5.59 -10.86
C ASN A 290 -2.02 6.11 -11.77
N PRO A 291 -1.86 7.30 -12.39
CA PRO A 291 -2.89 7.90 -13.23
C PRO A 291 -3.14 7.14 -14.55
N ALA A 292 -2.28 6.19 -14.92
CA ALA A 292 -2.47 5.33 -16.10
C ALA A 292 -3.43 4.15 -15.84
N ARG A 293 -3.92 3.97 -14.62
CA ARG A 293 -4.83 2.91 -14.21
C ARG A 293 -6.04 3.48 -13.49
N PRO A 294 -7.20 2.82 -13.57
CA PRO A 294 -8.33 3.20 -12.74
C PRO A 294 -7.99 3.01 -11.26
N ASP A 295 -8.60 3.81 -10.43
CA ASP A 295 -8.52 3.66 -8.99
C ASP A 295 -9.19 2.39 -8.52
N ILE A 296 -8.82 1.92 -7.33
CA ILE A 296 -9.29 0.65 -6.78
C ILE A 296 -10.48 0.91 -5.86
N ALA A 297 -11.69 0.53 -6.31
CA ALA A 297 -12.90 0.71 -5.54
C ALA A 297 -13.05 -0.35 -4.45
N ILE A 298 -13.14 0.09 -3.20
CA ILE A 298 -13.47 -0.75 -2.05
C ILE A 298 -15.00 -0.76 -1.85
N GLY A 299 -15.68 0.34 -2.14
CA GLY A 299 -17.09 0.54 -1.84
C GLY A 299 -17.32 1.04 -0.41
N LYS A 300 -18.49 0.74 0.16
CA LYS A 300 -18.83 1.07 1.55
C LYS A 300 -18.29 0.02 2.51
N TRP A 301 -17.89 0.49 3.68
CA TRP A 301 -17.38 -0.36 4.76
C TRP A 301 -18.49 -1.01 5.56
#